data_c719aa7ef5e38e6d7106655bd0e06591
#
_entry.id   c719aa7ef5e38e6d7106655bd0e06591
#
_cell.length_a   1.000
_cell.length_b   1.000
_cell.length_c   1.000
_cell.angle_alpha   90.00
_cell.angle_beta   90.00
_cell.angle_gamma   90.00
#
_symmetry.space_group_name_H-M   'P 1'
#
loop_
_entity.id
_entity.type
_entity.pdbx_description
1 polymer ?
#
loop_
_entity_poly.entity_id
_entity_poly.type
_entity_poly.pdbx_seq_one_letter_code
_entity_poly.pdbx_strand_id
1 'polypeptide(L)'
;EEVTGGGVTKKEMLIALCCGVGLAIALSMVRIIYDFSLLYYLIPGYLISLGLSFFVPKLYTAIAFDSGGVASGPLTSGFILPLAIGACSVIAEEQILSLAFGVVAMVAMIPLITIQALGFKAIMSAKARNRIAMKRILAADDEQVINFVWSKKNGK
;
A
#
# COMPACT_ATOMS: atom_id res chain seq x y z
N GLU A 1 12.65 -3.56 -8.23
CA GLU A 1 13.00 -4.90 -7.70
C GLU A 1 14.29 -4.84 -6.86
N GLU A 2 15.35 -4.20 -7.34
CA GLU A 2 16.60 -4.02 -6.57
C GLU A 2 16.36 -3.26 -5.25
N VAL A 3 15.56 -2.20 -5.29
CA VAL A 3 15.29 -1.33 -4.13
C VAL A 3 14.46 -2.04 -3.05
N THR A 4 13.59 -2.97 -3.41
CA THR A 4 12.74 -3.72 -2.47
C THR A 4 13.32 -5.08 -2.04
N GLY A 5 14.56 -5.41 -2.46
CA GLY A 5 15.18 -6.69 -2.15
C GLY A 5 14.39 -7.91 -2.64
N GLY A 6 13.67 -7.78 -3.75
CA GLY A 6 12.85 -8.85 -4.33
C GLY A 6 11.54 -9.16 -3.57
N GLY A 7 11.17 -8.33 -2.59
CA GLY A 7 9.96 -8.56 -1.78
C GLY A 7 8.66 -8.23 -2.50
N VAL A 8 8.68 -7.31 -3.46
CA VAL A 8 7.53 -6.87 -4.25
C VAL A 8 7.96 -6.65 -5.69
N THR A 9 7.19 -7.16 -6.63
CA THR A 9 7.46 -6.98 -8.06
C THR A 9 6.97 -5.60 -8.54
N LYS A 10 7.61 -5.07 -9.60
CA LYS A 10 7.20 -3.82 -10.23
C LYS A 10 5.73 -3.84 -10.67
N LYS A 11 5.25 -5.01 -11.14
CA LYS A 11 3.86 -5.18 -11.56
C LYS A 11 2.89 -5.07 -10.37
N GLU A 12 3.20 -5.66 -9.23
CA GLU A 12 2.38 -5.58 -8.02
C GLU A 12 2.27 -4.13 -7.52
N MET A 13 3.36 -3.36 -7.56
CA MET A 13 3.33 -1.94 -7.20
C MET A 13 2.47 -1.12 -8.14
N LEU A 14 2.58 -1.34 -9.45
CA LEU A 14 1.75 -0.64 -10.44
C LEU A 14 0.26 -0.98 -10.25
N ILE A 15 -0.06 -2.25 -10.06
CA ILE A 15 -1.46 -2.68 -9.83
C ILE A 15 -2.00 -2.04 -8.54
N ALA A 16 -1.22 -2.04 -7.44
CA ALA A 16 -1.63 -1.43 -6.19
C ALA A 16 -1.88 0.09 -6.34
N LEU A 17 -1.01 0.79 -7.10
CA LEU A 17 -1.17 2.21 -7.38
C LEU A 17 -2.42 2.47 -8.22
N CYS A 18 -2.63 1.72 -9.31
CA CYS A 18 -3.80 1.88 -10.18
C CYS A 18 -5.10 1.58 -9.43
N CYS A 19 -5.14 0.51 -8.64
CA CYS A 19 -6.30 0.19 -7.80
C CYS A 19 -6.54 1.28 -6.75
N GLY A 20 -5.48 1.81 -6.13
CA GLY A 20 -5.58 2.89 -5.16
C GLY A 20 -6.16 4.16 -5.74
N VAL A 21 -5.64 4.62 -6.89
CA VAL A 21 -6.14 5.82 -7.58
C VAL A 21 -7.58 5.61 -8.06
N GLY A 22 -7.89 4.45 -8.65
CA GLY A 22 -9.25 4.14 -9.11
C GLY A 22 -10.27 4.15 -7.96
N LEU A 23 -9.91 3.57 -6.82
CA LEU A 23 -10.75 3.58 -5.62
C LEU A 23 -10.90 4.99 -5.04
N ALA A 24 -9.84 5.80 -5.09
CA ALA A 24 -9.88 7.20 -4.67
C ALA A 24 -10.89 8.02 -5.49
N ILE A 25 -10.85 7.86 -6.81
CA ILE A 25 -11.77 8.56 -7.72
C ILE A 25 -13.20 8.11 -7.46
N ALA A 26 -13.44 6.79 -7.34
CA ALA A 26 -14.78 6.26 -7.07
C ALA A 26 -15.36 6.81 -5.75
N LEU A 27 -14.59 6.77 -4.65
CA LEU A 27 -15.02 7.33 -3.37
C LEU A 27 -15.23 8.84 -3.42
N SER A 28 -14.43 9.56 -4.22
CA SER A 28 -14.58 11.00 -4.41
C SER A 28 -15.88 11.33 -5.13
N MET A 29 -16.29 10.54 -6.13
CA MET A 29 -17.58 10.71 -6.81
C MET A 29 -18.76 10.44 -5.89
N VAL A 30 -18.68 9.40 -5.05
CA VAL A 30 -19.68 9.12 -4.01
C VAL A 30 -19.80 10.31 -3.05
N ARG A 31 -18.68 10.91 -2.64
CA ARG A 31 -18.70 12.10 -1.79
C ARG A 31 -19.39 13.30 -2.44
N ILE A 32 -19.15 13.55 -3.73
CA ILE A 32 -19.80 14.66 -4.47
C ILE A 32 -21.32 14.46 -4.50
N ILE A 33 -21.78 13.22 -4.70
CA ILE A 33 -23.21 12.90 -4.78
C ILE A 33 -23.92 13.07 -3.44
N TYR A 34 -23.27 12.65 -2.35
CA TYR A 34 -23.86 12.65 -0.99
C TYR A 34 -23.52 13.90 -0.15
N ASP A 35 -22.68 14.78 -0.66
CA ASP A 35 -22.24 16.05 -0.02
C ASP A 35 -21.84 15.92 1.47
N PHE A 36 -21.04 14.90 1.83
CA PHE A 36 -20.57 14.77 3.19
C PHE A 36 -19.15 15.33 3.39
N SER A 37 -18.84 15.70 4.64
CA SER A 37 -17.58 16.36 4.99
C SER A 37 -16.37 15.50 4.61
N LEU A 38 -15.38 16.12 3.95
CA LEU A 38 -14.08 15.54 3.62
C LEU A 38 -13.35 14.95 4.85
N LEU A 39 -13.53 15.54 6.02
CA LEU A 39 -12.85 15.13 7.25
C LEU A 39 -13.18 13.70 7.67
N TYR A 40 -14.39 13.21 7.37
CA TYR A 40 -14.76 11.82 7.67
C TYR A 40 -13.90 10.78 6.94
N TYR A 41 -13.32 11.14 5.80
CA TYR A 41 -12.39 10.28 5.08
C TYR A 41 -10.93 10.56 5.42
N LEU A 42 -10.55 11.84 5.53
CA LEU A 42 -9.17 12.23 5.75
C LEU A 42 -8.65 11.80 7.11
N ILE A 43 -9.42 12.01 8.17
CA ILE A 43 -8.97 11.67 9.53
C ILE A 43 -8.67 10.16 9.65
N PRO A 44 -9.61 9.24 9.38
CA PRO A 44 -9.32 7.82 9.49
C PRO A 44 -8.27 7.36 8.47
N GLY A 45 -8.27 7.90 7.26
CA GLY A 45 -7.32 7.53 6.23
C GLY A 45 -5.87 7.87 6.61
N TYR A 46 -5.61 9.08 7.11
CA TYR A 46 -4.27 9.45 7.58
C TYR A 46 -3.88 8.72 8.86
N LEU A 47 -4.81 8.46 9.77
CA LEU A 47 -4.53 7.64 10.96
C LEU A 47 -4.11 6.22 10.57
N ILE A 48 -4.79 5.60 9.61
CA ILE A 48 -4.41 4.28 9.08
C ILE A 48 -3.04 4.34 8.41
N SER A 49 -2.78 5.34 7.57
CA SER A 49 -1.50 5.51 6.89
C SER A 49 -0.35 5.71 7.87
N LEU A 50 -0.51 6.58 8.85
CA LEU A 50 0.50 6.79 9.89
C LEU A 50 0.69 5.53 10.75
N GLY A 51 -0.39 4.85 11.12
CA GLY A 51 -0.33 3.57 11.84
C GLY A 51 0.45 2.52 11.07
N LEU A 52 0.17 2.33 9.79
CA LEU A 52 0.89 1.41 8.92
C LEU A 52 2.38 1.77 8.79
N SER A 53 2.72 3.05 8.78
CA SER A 53 4.11 3.53 8.70
C SER A 53 5.01 3.02 9.84
N PHE A 54 4.45 2.72 11.01
CA PHE A 54 5.23 2.13 12.12
C PHE A 54 5.53 0.64 11.92
N PHE A 55 4.71 -0.07 11.16
CA PHE A 55 4.83 -1.51 10.93
C PHE A 55 5.56 -1.86 9.63
N VAL A 56 5.64 -0.92 8.71
CA VAL A 56 6.20 -1.11 7.37
C VAL A 56 7.62 -0.54 7.32
N PRO A 57 8.60 -1.17 6.63
CA PRO A 57 9.95 -0.62 6.49
C PRO A 57 9.92 0.78 5.88
N LYS A 58 10.85 1.61 6.31
CA LYS A 58 11.02 3.00 5.87
C LYS A 58 11.03 3.16 4.35
N LEU A 59 11.54 2.17 3.64
CA LEU A 59 11.58 2.16 2.18
C LEU A 59 10.17 2.18 1.55
N TYR A 60 9.28 1.29 1.99
CA TYR A 60 7.89 1.26 1.47
C TYR A 60 7.09 2.48 1.90
N THR A 61 7.34 2.99 3.10
CA THR A 61 6.76 4.24 3.55
C THR A 61 7.21 5.41 2.67
N ALA A 62 8.50 5.52 2.37
CA ALA A 62 9.03 6.56 1.48
C ALA A 62 8.42 6.48 0.07
N ILE A 63 8.35 5.27 -0.51
CA ILE A 63 7.72 5.06 -1.83
C ILE A 63 6.22 5.41 -1.79
N ALA A 64 5.52 5.08 -0.70
CA ALA A 64 4.11 5.40 -0.55
C ALA A 64 3.87 6.92 -0.55
N PHE A 65 4.64 7.66 0.23
CA PHE A 65 4.55 9.13 0.28
C PHE A 65 4.95 9.79 -1.05
N ASP A 66 6.00 9.29 -1.70
CA ASP A 66 6.42 9.76 -3.02
C ASP A 66 5.34 9.51 -4.08
N SER A 67 4.76 8.30 -4.11
CA SER A 67 3.68 7.96 -5.05
C SER A 67 2.40 8.77 -4.81
N GLY A 68 2.06 9.06 -3.56
CA GLY A 68 0.97 9.96 -3.21
C GLY A 68 1.20 11.38 -3.75
N GLY A 69 2.42 11.89 -3.64
CA GLY A 69 2.83 13.18 -4.20
C GLY A 69 2.77 13.22 -5.73
N VAL A 70 3.25 12.18 -6.40
CA VAL A 70 3.19 12.06 -7.86
C VAL A 70 1.74 11.93 -8.35
N ALA A 71 0.91 11.16 -7.67
CA ALA A 71 -0.50 11.01 -8.04
C ALA A 71 -1.29 12.32 -7.83
N SER A 72 -1.04 13.04 -6.73
CA SER A 72 -1.70 14.31 -6.45
C SER A 72 -1.19 15.50 -7.29
N GLY A 73 0.00 15.40 -7.86
CA GLY A 73 0.58 16.42 -8.73
C GLY A 73 0.06 16.31 -10.17
N PRO A 74 0.86 15.79 -11.13
CA PRO A 74 0.55 15.87 -12.57
C PRO A 74 -0.75 15.18 -12.96
N LEU A 75 -1.05 14.02 -12.37
CA LEU A 75 -2.27 13.26 -12.70
C LEU A 75 -3.52 13.99 -12.21
N THR A 76 -3.47 14.49 -10.98
CA THR A 76 -4.63 15.16 -10.38
C THR A 76 -4.85 16.53 -10.98
N SER A 77 -3.82 17.34 -11.13
CA SER A 77 -3.95 18.70 -11.69
C SER A 77 -4.33 18.69 -13.18
N GLY A 78 -3.77 17.75 -13.96
CA GLY A 78 -3.95 17.69 -15.39
C GLY A 78 -5.23 16.96 -15.83
N PHE A 79 -5.73 16.02 -15.04
CA PHE A 79 -6.86 15.18 -15.45
C PHE A 79 -7.98 15.13 -14.40
N ILE A 80 -7.67 14.77 -13.15
CA ILE A 80 -8.72 14.49 -12.16
C ILE A 80 -9.41 15.77 -11.69
N LEU A 81 -8.68 16.86 -11.48
CA LEU A 81 -9.24 18.13 -11.03
C LEU A 81 -10.19 18.74 -12.08
N PRO A 82 -9.85 18.85 -13.38
CA PRO A 82 -10.80 19.28 -14.41
C PRO A 82 -12.05 18.40 -14.48
N LEU A 83 -11.88 17.08 -14.37
CA LEU A 83 -13.01 16.15 -14.33
C LEU A 83 -13.91 16.39 -13.12
N ALA A 84 -13.33 16.59 -11.95
CA ALA A 84 -14.05 16.87 -10.71
C ALA A 84 -14.79 18.20 -10.78
N ILE A 85 -14.15 19.25 -11.32
CA ILE A 85 -14.79 20.56 -11.53
C ILE A 85 -16.00 20.42 -12.46
N GLY A 86 -15.84 19.68 -13.58
CA GLY A 86 -16.93 19.42 -14.51
C GLY A 86 -18.09 18.64 -13.87
N ALA A 87 -17.81 17.65 -13.04
CA ALA A 87 -18.85 16.92 -12.31
C ALA A 87 -19.55 17.81 -11.27
N CYS A 88 -18.78 18.59 -10.50
CA CYS A 88 -19.34 19.50 -9.49
C CYS A 88 -20.18 20.61 -10.09
N SER A 89 -19.83 21.13 -11.28
CA SER A 89 -20.60 22.19 -11.96
C SER A 89 -22.02 21.76 -12.34
N VAL A 90 -22.26 20.46 -12.46
CA VAL A 90 -23.59 19.90 -12.78
C VAL A 90 -24.37 19.53 -11.54
N ILE A 91 -23.67 19.09 -10.46
CA ILE A 91 -24.31 18.50 -9.28
C ILE A 91 -24.41 19.51 -8.12
N ALA A 92 -23.41 20.38 -7.94
CA ALA A 92 -23.28 21.24 -6.76
C ALA A 92 -22.61 22.58 -7.10
N GLU A 93 -23.30 23.47 -7.81
CA GLU A 93 -22.74 24.73 -8.29
C GLU A 93 -22.20 25.67 -7.18
N GLU A 94 -22.79 25.63 -5.99
CA GLU A 94 -22.39 26.53 -4.90
C GLU A 94 -21.08 26.13 -4.19
N GLN A 95 -20.65 24.85 -4.30
CA GLN A 95 -19.50 24.32 -3.58
C GLN A 95 -18.41 23.71 -4.47
N ILE A 96 -18.34 24.08 -5.73
CA ILE A 96 -17.45 23.50 -6.74
C ILE A 96 -16.01 23.40 -6.25
N LEU A 97 -15.44 24.48 -5.70
CA LEU A 97 -14.05 24.52 -5.26
C LEU A 97 -13.79 23.58 -4.09
N SER A 98 -14.66 23.59 -3.06
CA SER A 98 -14.50 22.74 -1.87
C SER A 98 -14.59 21.26 -2.22
N LEU A 99 -15.52 20.88 -3.09
CA LEU A 99 -15.72 19.50 -3.50
C LEU A 99 -14.59 19.03 -4.44
N ALA A 100 -14.21 19.83 -5.43
CA ALA A 100 -13.17 19.49 -6.38
C ALA A 100 -11.79 19.35 -5.69
N PHE A 101 -11.41 20.30 -4.83
CA PHE A 101 -10.16 20.17 -4.04
C PHE A 101 -10.19 18.99 -3.06
N GLY A 102 -11.36 18.63 -2.54
CA GLY A 102 -11.52 17.43 -1.74
C GLY A 102 -11.17 16.14 -2.49
N VAL A 103 -11.45 16.08 -3.79
CA VAL A 103 -11.03 14.95 -4.66
C VAL A 103 -9.51 14.84 -4.71
N VAL A 104 -8.79 15.96 -4.83
CA VAL A 104 -7.32 15.99 -4.82
C VAL A 104 -6.75 15.36 -3.55
N ALA A 105 -7.30 15.74 -2.39
CA ALA A 105 -6.86 15.21 -1.10
C ALA A 105 -7.10 13.69 -0.98
N MET A 106 -8.23 13.19 -1.47
CA MET A 106 -8.55 11.76 -1.47
C MET A 106 -7.63 10.97 -2.40
N VAL A 107 -7.36 11.49 -3.59
CA VAL A 107 -6.45 10.86 -4.56
C VAL A 107 -5.02 10.81 -4.06
N ALA A 108 -4.59 11.77 -3.26
CA ALA A 108 -3.26 11.73 -2.61
C ALA A 108 -3.19 10.68 -1.49
N MET A 109 -4.25 10.54 -0.70
CA MET A 109 -4.27 9.70 0.50
C MET A 109 -4.39 8.19 0.21
N ILE A 110 -5.26 7.77 -0.70
CA ILE A 110 -5.57 6.35 -0.90
C ILE A 110 -4.37 5.56 -1.46
N PRO A 111 -3.60 6.04 -2.45
CA PRO A 111 -2.37 5.37 -2.88
C PRO A 111 -1.35 5.18 -1.75
N LEU A 112 -1.26 6.13 -0.83
CA LEU A 112 -0.44 6.02 0.37
C LEU A 112 -0.79 4.75 1.17
N ILE A 113 -2.07 4.53 1.42
CA ILE A 113 -2.57 3.38 2.18
C ILE A 113 -2.33 2.08 1.39
N THR A 114 -2.63 2.07 0.10
CA THR A 114 -2.53 0.85 -0.73
C THR A 114 -1.09 0.37 -0.88
N ILE A 115 -0.12 1.27 -1.06
CA ILE A 115 1.30 0.90 -1.15
C ILE A 115 1.85 0.45 0.20
N GLN A 116 1.47 1.10 1.29
CA GLN A 116 1.86 0.65 2.62
C GLN A 116 1.25 -0.71 2.97
N ALA A 117 0.00 -0.96 2.62
CA ALA A 117 -0.64 -2.27 2.80
C ALA A 117 0.07 -3.36 1.98
N LEU A 118 0.50 -3.05 0.75
CA LEU A 118 1.31 -3.95 -0.06
C LEU A 118 2.66 -4.25 0.62
N GLY A 119 3.34 -3.23 1.13
CA GLY A 119 4.59 -3.36 1.88
C GLY A 119 4.41 -4.23 3.13
N PHE A 120 3.34 -4.03 3.87
CA PHE A 120 3.00 -4.85 5.04
C PHE A 120 2.79 -6.33 4.67
N LYS A 121 2.02 -6.60 3.60
CA LYS A 121 1.84 -7.95 3.06
C LYS A 121 3.16 -8.59 2.67
N ALA A 122 4.06 -7.86 2.03
CA ALA A 122 5.37 -8.34 1.61
C ALA A 122 6.23 -8.79 2.80
N ILE A 123 6.23 -8.01 3.89
CA ILE A 123 6.97 -8.35 5.11
C ILE A 123 6.39 -9.59 5.78
N MET A 124 5.07 -9.65 5.91
CA MET A 124 4.41 -10.82 6.51
C MET A 124 4.72 -12.09 5.73
N SER A 125 4.70 -12.02 4.41
CA SER A 125 5.06 -13.12 3.51
C SER A 125 6.54 -13.51 3.64
N ALA A 126 7.46 -12.54 3.68
CA ALA A 126 8.88 -12.78 3.89
C ALA A 126 9.16 -13.43 5.25
N LYS A 127 8.52 -12.92 6.31
CA LYS A 127 8.65 -13.47 7.67
C LYS A 127 8.12 -14.90 7.77
N ALA A 128 7.03 -15.22 7.08
CA ALA A 128 6.49 -16.57 7.00
C ALA A 128 7.46 -17.52 6.24
N ARG A 129 7.99 -17.09 5.09
CA ARG A 129 9.01 -17.86 4.33
C ARG A 129 10.27 -18.14 5.15
N ASN A 130 10.78 -17.13 5.84
CA ASN A 130 11.96 -17.29 6.69
C ASN A 130 11.72 -18.25 7.85
N ARG A 131 10.53 -18.24 8.47
CA ARG A 131 10.17 -19.21 9.52
C ARG A 131 10.12 -20.65 8.99
N ILE A 132 9.57 -20.84 7.78
CA ILE A 132 9.51 -22.17 7.14
C ILE A 132 10.91 -22.64 6.77
N ALA A 133 11.74 -21.77 6.19
CA ALA A 133 13.14 -22.08 5.85
C ALA A 133 13.94 -22.45 7.11
N MET A 134 13.83 -21.68 8.19
CA MET A 134 14.50 -21.96 9.45
C MET A 134 14.09 -23.32 10.03
N LYS A 135 12.78 -23.64 10.01
CA LYS A 135 12.29 -24.96 10.46
C LYS A 135 12.85 -26.10 9.62
N ARG A 136 12.98 -25.90 8.29
CA ARG A 136 13.58 -26.92 7.41
C ARG A 136 15.07 -27.13 7.67
N ILE A 137 15.82 -26.04 7.90
CA ILE A 137 17.24 -26.11 8.21
C ILE A 137 17.44 -26.83 9.55
N LEU A 138 16.69 -26.49 10.59
CA LEU A 138 16.78 -27.15 11.89
C LEU A 138 16.41 -28.64 11.81
N ALA A 139 15.38 -28.99 11.07
CA ALA A 139 15.00 -30.40 10.89
C ALA A 139 16.07 -31.19 10.12
N ALA A 140 16.73 -30.58 9.12
CA ALA A 140 17.82 -31.21 8.38
C ALA A 140 19.08 -31.37 9.23
N ASP A 141 19.37 -30.42 10.12
CA ASP A 141 20.51 -30.48 11.04
C ASP A 141 20.32 -31.59 12.08
N ASP A 142 19.11 -31.73 12.63
CA ASP A 142 18.75 -32.84 13.54
C ASP A 142 18.91 -34.21 12.87
N GLU A 143 18.52 -34.34 11.60
CA GLU A 143 18.67 -35.59 10.84
C GLU A 143 20.15 -35.94 10.56
N GLN A 144 20.98 -34.93 10.27
CA GLN A 144 22.43 -35.12 10.10
C GLN A 144 23.12 -35.54 11.41
N VAL A 145 22.74 -34.93 12.52
CA VAL A 145 23.29 -35.30 13.86
C VAL A 145 22.90 -36.73 14.22
N ILE A 146 21.66 -37.14 13.99
CA ILE A 146 21.19 -38.51 14.25
C ILE A 146 21.98 -39.51 13.39
N ASN A 147 22.14 -39.24 12.10
CA ASN A 147 22.90 -40.11 11.20
C ASN A 147 24.40 -40.22 11.60
N PHE A 148 24.99 -39.12 12.05
CA PHE A 148 26.38 -39.10 12.47
C PHE A 148 26.59 -39.90 13.78
N VAL A 149 25.70 -39.78 14.74
CA VAL A 149 25.73 -40.54 16.00
C VAL A 149 25.50 -42.03 15.75
N TRP A 150 24.58 -42.37 14.83
CA TRP A 150 24.28 -43.76 14.49
C TRP A 150 25.45 -44.43 13.76
N SER A 151 26.09 -43.72 12.83
CA SER A 151 27.28 -44.18 12.12
C SER A 151 28.47 -44.46 13.09
N LYS A 152 28.68 -43.59 14.06
CA LYS A 152 29.72 -43.74 15.10
C LYS A 152 29.46 -44.93 16.03
N LYS A 153 28.20 -45.29 16.29
CA LYS A 153 27.82 -46.42 17.15
C LYS A 153 27.93 -47.76 16.45
N ASN A 154 27.77 -47.84 15.14
CA ASN A 154 27.79 -49.06 14.35
C ASN A 154 29.10 -49.27 13.57
N GLY A 155 30.07 -48.37 13.72
CA GLY A 155 31.40 -48.46 13.06
C GLY A 155 32.50 -49.13 13.93
N LYS A 156 32.10 -50.08 14.81
CA LYS A 156 33.06 -51.01 15.48
C LYS A 156 32.90 -52.39 14.90
#